data_d06bed875cae254f5ab1f51c9b9a2771
#
_entry.id   d06bed875cae254f5ab1f51c9b9a2771
#
_cell.length_a   1.000
_cell.length_b   1.000
_cell.length_c   1.000
_cell.angle_alpha   90.00
_cell.angle_beta   90.00
_cell.angle_gamma   90.00
#
_symmetry.space_group_name_H-M   'P 1'
#
loop_
_entity.id
_entity.type
_entity.pdbx_description
1 polymer ?
#
loop_
_entity_poly.entity_id
_entity_poly.type
_entity_poly.pdbx_seq_one_letter_code
_entity_poly.pdbx_strand_id
1 'polypeptide(L)'
;IFRGALDTQAKAINEEMKLAAVHAIADLAKQPVPDVVNEAYHVNNFTFGPDYFIPKPVDPRLITEVSMAVAKAAMESGVARKNITNWEAYKTRLRELMGQESKLTRQLYETARRAPQRVVFAEGIHPTMLKAAVEAKAEGICHPILLGNDERIEKLAKELDLSLEGIEIINLRHDREAERRERYARILSEKRARQGANLQESNDKMFERNYFGMMMVETGEADAFITGLYTKYSNTIKVAKEVIGIQPEYKHFGTMHILNSKKGTYFVADTLINRHPDTDTLIDIAKLSKKTVEFFNHTPTMAMLSYSNFGSDTEGSPAKVHDAVDYMQKEYPELAIDGEMQVNFALNTKLRDEKYPFTRLKGKEVNTLVF
;
A
#
# COMPACT_ATOMS: atom_id res chain seq x y z
N ILE A 1 -10.81 26.38 11.53
CA ILE A 1 -11.96 26.95 12.24
C ILE A 1 -13.19 27.01 11.34
N PHE A 2 -13.13 27.70 10.18
CA PHE A 2 -14.28 27.88 9.29
C PHE A 2 -14.94 26.57 8.85
N ARG A 3 -14.16 25.53 8.55
CA ARG A 3 -14.69 24.23 8.12
C ARG A 3 -15.59 23.59 9.18
N GLY A 4 -15.15 23.53 10.43
CA GLY A 4 -15.95 22.98 11.53
C GLY A 4 -17.22 23.82 11.80
N ALA A 5 -17.11 25.15 11.72
CA ALA A 5 -18.26 26.05 11.88
C ALA A 5 -19.28 25.86 10.74
N LEU A 6 -18.86 25.74 9.48
CA LEU A 6 -19.75 25.53 8.34
C LEU A 6 -20.45 24.16 8.39
N ASP A 7 -19.75 23.12 8.76
CA ASP A 7 -20.29 21.75 8.79
C ASP A 7 -21.31 21.56 9.90
N THR A 8 -21.18 22.29 11.00
CA THR A 8 -22.16 22.35 12.09
C THR A 8 -23.22 23.46 11.89
N GLN A 9 -23.10 24.24 10.80
CA GLN A 9 -23.95 25.38 10.53
C GLN A 9 -24.05 26.33 11.75
N ALA A 10 -22.90 26.58 12.39
CA ALA A 10 -22.82 27.39 13.60
C ALA A 10 -23.36 28.80 13.36
N LYS A 11 -24.11 29.36 14.34
CA LYS A 11 -24.66 30.71 14.28
C LYS A 11 -23.58 31.78 14.30
N ALA A 12 -22.46 31.50 14.97
CA ALA A 12 -21.30 32.36 15.10
C ALA A 12 -20.08 31.50 15.41
N ILE A 13 -18.87 32.06 15.21
CA ILE A 13 -17.62 31.50 15.72
C ILE A 13 -17.36 32.16 17.07
N ASN A 14 -17.61 31.44 18.15
CA ASN A 14 -17.43 31.92 19.52
C ASN A 14 -16.02 31.65 20.06
N GLU A 15 -15.74 32.09 21.30
CA GLU A 15 -14.42 31.94 21.91
C GLU A 15 -14.07 30.46 22.17
N GLU A 16 -15.04 29.63 22.55
CA GLU A 16 -14.85 28.19 22.77
C GLU A 16 -14.34 27.51 21.49
N MET A 17 -14.89 27.83 20.34
CA MET A 17 -14.47 27.32 19.03
C MET A 17 -13.04 27.79 18.66
N LYS A 18 -12.70 29.03 18.98
CA LYS A 18 -11.34 29.56 18.76
C LYS A 18 -10.32 28.88 19.67
N LEU A 19 -10.62 28.72 20.95
CA LEU A 19 -9.78 28.02 21.90
C LEU A 19 -9.59 26.55 21.53
N ALA A 20 -10.66 25.86 21.10
CA ALA A 20 -10.58 24.48 20.61
C ALA A 20 -9.63 24.37 19.40
N ALA A 21 -9.66 25.33 18.48
CA ALA A 21 -8.72 25.35 17.36
C ALA A 21 -7.28 25.57 17.81
N VAL A 22 -7.03 26.48 18.79
CA VAL A 22 -5.69 26.72 19.35
C VAL A 22 -5.14 25.45 19.99
N HIS A 23 -5.94 24.78 20.83
CA HIS A 23 -5.53 23.53 21.46
C HIS A 23 -5.23 22.43 20.43
N ALA A 24 -6.12 22.23 19.45
CA ALA A 24 -5.90 21.23 18.40
C ALA A 24 -4.62 21.49 17.57
N ILE A 25 -4.31 22.76 17.28
CA ILE A 25 -3.07 23.14 16.59
C ILE A 25 -1.85 22.88 17.47
N ALA A 26 -1.92 23.23 18.76
CA ALA A 26 -0.83 23.03 19.71
C ALA A 26 -0.54 21.53 19.94
N ASP A 27 -1.60 20.72 20.06
CA ASP A 27 -1.46 19.27 20.23
C ASP A 27 -0.92 18.60 18.96
N LEU A 28 -1.37 19.05 17.78
CA LEU A 28 -0.88 18.55 16.51
C LEU A 28 0.61 18.86 16.29
N ALA A 29 1.11 20.02 16.77
CA ALA A 29 2.53 20.39 16.67
C ALA A 29 3.44 19.44 17.43
N LYS A 30 2.92 18.80 18.49
CA LYS A 30 3.67 17.85 19.33
C LYS A 30 3.69 16.43 18.77
N GLN A 31 2.87 16.15 17.76
CA GLN A 31 2.83 14.84 17.12
C GLN A 31 3.92 14.71 16.05
N PRO A 32 4.36 13.48 15.71
CA PRO A 32 5.31 13.25 14.63
C PRO A 32 4.87 13.91 13.33
N VAL A 33 5.79 14.59 12.66
CA VAL A 33 5.48 15.35 11.44
C VAL A 33 5.49 14.42 10.24
N PRO A 34 4.42 14.41 9.39
CA PRO A 34 4.37 13.61 8.17
C PRO A 34 5.49 13.98 7.19
N ASP A 35 6.03 12.97 6.49
CA ASP A 35 7.13 13.20 5.53
C ASP A 35 6.73 14.15 4.39
N VAL A 36 5.47 14.18 3.97
CA VAL A 36 4.96 15.13 2.98
C VAL A 36 5.20 16.60 3.39
N VAL A 37 5.18 16.88 4.70
CA VAL A 37 5.50 18.23 5.23
C VAL A 37 7.00 18.48 5.17
N ASN A 38 7.80 17.47 5.57
CA ASN A 38 9.26 17.56 5.53
C ASN A 38 9.77 17.78 4.10
N GLU A 39 9.22 17.04 3.14
CA GLU A 39 9.53 17.17 1.71
C GLU A 39 9.15 18.54 1.16
N ALA A 40 7.95 19.03 1.49
CA ALA A 40 7.47 20.33 1.02
C ALA A 40 8.36 21.52 1.47
N TYR A 41 9.05 21.36 2.59
CA TYR A 41 9.96 22.38 3.14
C TYR A 41 11.45 22.01 2.96
N HIS A 42 11.77 20.91 2.26
CA HIS A 42 13.14 20.45 2.04
C HIS A 42 13.95 20.24 3.33
N VAL A 43 13.30 19.72 4.37
CA VAL A 43 13.91 19.45 5.68
C VAL A 43 13.87 17.93 5.92
N ASN A 44 14.92 17.39 6.52
CA ASN A 44 15.01 15.94 6.77
C ASN A 44 13.99 15.46 7.81
N ASN A 45 13.75 16.24 8.86
CA ASN A 45 12.75 15.92 9.89
C ASN A 45 12.44 17.14 10.74
N PHE A 46 11.18 17.56 10.79
CA PHE A 46 10.71 18.50 11.78
C PHE A 46 10.37 17.77 13.09
N THR A 47 10.78 18.32 14.20
CA THR A 47 10.36 17.90 15.54
C THR A 47 9.84 19.11 16.30
N PHE A 48 8.96 18.91 17.28
CA PHE A 48 8.46 19.99 18.11
C PHE A 48 9.62 20.74 18.79
N GLY A 49 9.65 22.06 18.63
CA GLY A 49 10.71 22.92 19.14
C GLY A 49 10.66 24.33 18.54
N PRO A 50 11.74 25.13 18.70
CA PRO A 50 11.78 26.51 18.21
C PRO A 50 11.46 26.66 16.71
N ASP A 51 11.87 25.69 15.90
CA ASP A 51 11.68 25.72 14.44
C ASP A 51 10.34 25.10 13.99
N TYR A 52 9.65 24.39 14.89
CA TYR A 52 8.36 23.75 14.64
C TYR A 52 7.47 23.74 15.89
N PHE A 53 7.00 24.90 16.30
CA PHE A 53 6.05 25.05 17.43
C PHE A 53 4.59 25.18 16.95
N ILE A 54 4.39 25.30 15.64
CA ILE A 54 3.08 25.33 14.96
C ILE A 54 3.15 24.49 13.67
N PRO A 55 2.13 23.66 13.38
CA PRO A 55 2.10 22.87 12.15
C PRO A 55 2.16 23.75 10.91
N LYS A 56 2.90 23.30 9.90
CA LYS A 56 3.00 24.02 8.62
C LYS A 56 1.65 23.97 7.88
N PRO A 57 1.30 25.03 7.11
CA PRO A 57 0.01 25.10 6.40
C PRO A 57 -0.29 23.94 5.45
N VAL A 58 0.74 23.25 4.97
CA VAL A 58 0.62 22.07 4.09
C VAL A 58 0.38 20.76 4.86
N ASP A 59 0.35 20.79 6.20
CA ASP A 59 0.09 19.60 6.98
C ASP A 59 -1.34 19.10 6.75
N PRO A 60 -1.49 17.91 6.15
CA PRO A 60 -2.80 17.39 5.77
C PRO A 60 -3.72 17.08 6.95
N ARG A 61 -3.16 16.93 8.16
CA ARG A 61 -3.92 16.64 9.38
C ARG A 61 -4.67 17.86 9.92
N LEU A 62 -4.27 19.07 9.54
CA LEU A 62 -4.93 20.31 9.99
C LEU A 62 -6.43 20.34 9.70
N ILE A 63 -6.85 19.88 8.51
CA ILE A 63 -8.27 19.91 8.16
C ILE A 63 -9.09 18.94 9.01
N THR A 64 -8.55 17.80 9.37
CA THR A 64 -9.25 16.83 10.20
C THR A 64 -9.24 17.24 11.66
N GLU A 65 -8.08 17.41 12.27
CA GLU A 65 -7.95 17.61 13.71
C GLU A 65 -8.57 18.95 14.16
N VAL A 66 -8.25 20.03 13.47
CA VAL A 66 -8.78 21.37 13.83
C VAL A 66 -10.27 21.49 13.54
N SER A 67 -10.76 20.95 12.39
CA SER A 67 -12.19 21.05 12.07
C SER A 67 -13.04 20.22 13.01
N MET A 68 -12.56 19.03 13.43
CA MET A 68 -13.26 18.19 14.40
C MET A 68 -13.33 18.85 15.78
N ALA A 69 -12.22 19.42 16.27
CA ALA A 69 -12.19 20.13 17.55
C ALA A 69 -13.17 21.33 17.56
N VAL A 70 -13.14 22.12 16.49
CA VAL A 70 -14.06 23.26 16.35
C VAL A 70 -15.51 22.83 16.25
N ALA A 71 -15.82 21.75 15.50
CA ALA A 71 -17.18 21.22 15.40
C ALA A 71 -17.71 20.72 16.73
N LYS A 72 -16.87 20.03 17.54
CA LYS A 72 -17.21 19.62 18.89
C LYS A 72 -17.53 20.80 19.79
N ALA A 73 -16.64 21.80 19.82
CA ALA A 73 -16.85 23.02 20.59
C ALA A 73 -18.11 23.80 20.18
N ALA A 74 -18.42 23.85 18.88
CA ALA A 74 -19.67 24.46 18.40
C ALA A 74 -20.93 23.77 18.91
N MET A 75 -20.88 22.44 18.99
CA MET A 75 -22.00 21.64 19.52
C MET A 75 -22.12 21.79 21.05
N GLU A 76 -21.02 21.69 21.77
CA GLU A 76 -20.96 21.81 23.22
C GLU A 76 -21.38 23.18 23.74
N SER A 77 -20.99 24.25 23.03
CA SER A 77 -21.38 25.63 23.35
C SER A 77 -22.76 26.03 22.85
N GLY A 78 -23.49 25.11 22.18
CA GLY A 78 -24.89 25.34 21.74
C GLY A 78 -25.05 26.29 20.56
N VAL A 79 -23.97 26.67 19.86
CA VAL A 79 -24.05 27.51 18.68
C VAL A 79 -24.28 26.72 17.38
N ALA A 80 -24.08 25.39 17.40
CA ALA A 80 -24.35 24.52 16.26
C ALA A 80 -25.84 24.42 15.97
N ARG A 81 -26.23 24.48 14.68
CA ARG A 81 -27.58 24.20 14.19
C ARG A 81 -27.73 22.76 13.70
N LYS A 82 -26.60 22.11 13.38
CA LYS A 82 -26.52 20.74 12.91
C LYS A 82 -25.52 19.97 13.74
N ASN A 83 -25.98 18.87 14.32
CA ASN A 83 -25.14 17.99 15.11
C ASN A 83 -24.46 16.92 14.24
N ILE A 84 -23.21 16.65 14.53
CA ILE A 84 -22.43 15.56 13.93
C ILE A 84 -22.52 14.39 14.91
N THR A 85 -23.20 13.32 14.51
CA THR A 85 -23.40 12.12 15.35
C THR A 85 -22.39 11.02 15.09
N ASN A 86 -21.85 10.96 13.85
CA ASN A 86 -20.83 9.99 13.45
C ASN A 86 -19.51 10.70 13.14
N TRP A 87 -18.61 10.71 14.12
CA TRP A 87 -17.32 11.39 14.02
C TRP A 87 -16.36 10.73 13.05
N GLU A 88 -16.39 9.41 12.92
CA GLU A 88 -15.56 8.68 11.94
C GLU A 88 -15.99 9.00 10.51
N ALA A 89 -17.28 9.01 10.23
CA ALA A 89 -17.78 9.42 8.94
C ALA A 89 -17.45 10.90 8.63
N TYR A 90 -17.43 11.76 9.62
CA TYR A 90 -17.05 13.16 9.47
C TYR A 90 -15.55 13.30 9.17
N LYS A 91 -14.70 12.59 9.91
CA LYS A 91 -13.24 12.55 9.68
C LYS A 91 -12.92 12.07 8.26
N THR A 92 -13.56 10.99 7.83
CA THR A 92 -13.46 10.45 6.47
C THR A 92 -13.83 11.50 5.41
N ARG A 93 -14.97 12.17 5.58
CA ARG A 93 -15.40 13.22 4.64
C ARG A 93 -14.40 14.38 4.56
N LEU A 94 -13.78 14.77 5.67
CA LEU A 94 -12.75 15.81 5.69
C LEU A 94 -11.49 15.37 4.91
N ARG A 95 -11.08 14.10 5.04
CA ARG A 95 -9.96 13.53 4.27
C ARG A 95 -10.28 13.45 2.76
N GLU A 96 -11.51 13.07 2.40
CA GLU A 96 -11.98 13.05 1.01
C GLU A 96 -11.90 14.44 0.35
N LEU A 97 -12.23 15.52 1.08
CA LEU A 97 -12.13 16.89 0.59
C LEU A 97 -10.70 17.31 0.21
N MET A 98 -9.71 16.71 0.86
CA MET A 98 -8.29 16.94 0.52
C MET A 98 -7.81 16.04 -0.64
N GLY A 99 -8.65 15.16 -1.16
CA GLY A 99 -8.28 14.20 -2.18
C GLY A 99 -7.31 13.10 -1.67
N GLN A 100 -7.23 12.91 -0.36
CA GLN A 100 -6.28 12.00 0.29
C GLN A 100 -6.80 10.57 0.47
N GLU A 101 -8.11 10.37 0.42
CA GLU A 101 -8.69 9.02 0.52
C GLU A 101 -9.49 8.65 -0.72
N SER A 102 -9.04 7.61 -1.41
CA SER A 102 -9.88 6.90 -2.37
C SER A 102 -10.86 5.98 -1.61
N LYS A 103 -11.99 5.66 -2.25
CA LYS A 103 -12.93 4.65 -1.74
C LYS A 103 -12.22 3.33 -1.40
N LEU A 104 -11.24 2.95 -2.23
CA LEU A 104 -10.42 1.76 -2.02
C LEU A 104 -9.61 1.85 -0.73
N THR A 105 -8.87 2.94 -0.51
CA THR A 105 -8.06 3.14 0.70
C THR A 105 -8.90 2.99 1.97
N ARG A 106 -10.08 3.62 2.02
CA ARG A 106 -10.99 3.50 3.15
C ARG A 106 -11.43 2.05 3.40
N GLN A 107 -11.82 1.33 2.35
CA GLN A 107 -12.23 -0.08 2.48
C GLN A 107 -11.09 -0.94 3.01
N LEU A 108 -9.84 -0.68 2.58
CA LEU A 108 -8.66 -1.39 3.07
C LEU A 108 -8.43 -1.13 4.55
N TYR A 109 -8.49 0.13 5.01
CA TYR A 109 -8.35 0.47 6.43
C TYR A 109 -9.43 -0.18 7.29
N GLU A 110 -10.70 -0.13 6.86
CA GLU A 110 -11.80 -0.77 7.59
C GLU A 110 -11.62 -2.29 7.67
N THR A 111 -11.15 -2.93 6.60
CA THR A 111 -10.89 -4.38 6.57
C THR A 111 -9.71 -4.73 7.47
N ALA A 112 -8.62 -3.99 7.40
CA ALA A 112 -7.43 -4.21 8.22
C ALA A 112 -7.73 -4.05 9.72
N ARG A 113 -8.51 -3.03 10.11
CA ARG A 113 -8.92 -2.81 11.52
C ARG A 113 -9.79 -3.93 12.08
N ARG A 114 -10.56 -4.64 11.24
CA ARG A 114 -11.40 -5.78 11.70
C ARG A 114 -10.57 -7.02 12.01
N ALA A 115 -9.43 -7.19 11.34
CA ALA A 115 -8.55 -8.33 11.51
C ALA A 115 -7.08 -7.89 11.33
N PRO A 116 -6.52 -7.13 12.31
CA PRO A 116 -5.15 -6.67 12.23
C PRO A 116 -4.17 -7.84 12.12
N GLN A 117 -3.30 -7.80 11.13
CA GLN A 117 -2.33 -8.84 10.85
C GLN A 117 -0.97 -8.51 11.49
N ARG A 118 -0.15 -9.54 11.75
CA ARG A 118 1.23 -9.38 12.19
C ARG A 118 2.10 -9.05 10.99
N VAL A 119 2.65 -7.86 10.96
CA VAL A 119 3.39 -7.34 9.80
C VAL A 119 4.84 -7.08 10.19
N VAL A 120 5.76 -7.73 9.51
CA VAL A 120 7.20 -7.54 9.71
C VAL A 120 7.70 -6.37 8.88
N PHE A 121 8.30 -5.39 9.52
CA PHE A 121 8.95 -4.24 8.92
C PHE A 121 10.47 -4.46 8.96
N ALA A 122 11.07 -4.74 7.81
CA ALA A 122 12.45 -5.21 7.71
C ALA A 122 13.51 -4.17 8.11
N GLU A 123 13.24 -2.90 7.87
CA GLU A 123 14.21 -1.81 8.09
C GLU A 123 13.81 -0.94 9.28
N GLY A 124 13.63 -1.54 10.47
CA GLY A 124 13.21 -0.83 11.70
C GLY A 124 14.12 0.32 12.13
N ILE A 125 15.37 0.35 11.68
CA ILE A 125 16.30 1.45 11.89
C ILE A 125 16.18 2.61 10.89
N HIS A 126 15.24 2.53 9.93
CA HIS A 126 14.99 3.61 8.97
C HIS A 126 13.86 4.52 9.50
N PRO A 127 14.05 5.86 9.53
CA PRO A 127 13.06 6.78 10.09
C PRO A 127 11.64 6.64 9.49
N THR A 128 11.54 6.54 8.17
CA THR A 128 10.25 6.40 7.47
C THR A 128 9.57 5.07 7.83
N MET A 129 10.33 3.97 7.90
CA MET A 129 9.79 2.66 8.27
C MET A 129 9.29 2.64 9.71
N LEU A 130 10.05 3.23 10.62
CA LEU A 130 9.69 3.32 12.03
C LEU A 130 8.42 4.15 12.23
N LYS A 131 8.33 5.33 11.58
CA LYS A 131 7.11 6.16 11.59
C LYS A 131 5.90 5.40 11.07
N ALA A 132 6.04 4.73 9.91
CA ALA A 132 4.96 3.95 9.31
C ALA A 132 4.48 2.81 10.22
N ALA A 133 5.38 2.10 10.89
CA ALA A 133 5.02 1.03 11.81
C ALA A 133 4.27 1.57 13.05
N VAL A 134 4.74 2.67 13.63
CA VAL A 134 4.09 3.33 14.78
C VAL A 134 2.70 3.85 14.39
N GLU A 135 2.58 4.50 13.23
CA GLU A 135 1.30 5.01 12.72
C GLU A 135 0.31 3.86 12.43
N ALA A 136 0.77 2.81 11.74
CA ALA A 136 -0.05 1.64 11.44
C ALA A 136 -0.59 0.97 12.71
N LYS A 137 0.21 0.91 13.78
CA LYS A 137 -0.24 0.44 15.08
C LYS A 137 -1.25 1.37 15.73
N ALA A 138 -0.95 2.67 15.78
CA ALA A 138 -1.83 3.68 16.38
C ALA A 138 -3.20 3.71 15.69
N GLU A 139 -3.24 3.48 14.37
CA GLU A 139 -4.48 3.36 13.60
C GLU A 139 -5.17 1.99 13.73
N GLY A 140 -4.54 1.02 14.38
CA GLY A 140 -5.09 -0.33 14.61
C GLY A 140 -5.19 -1.19 13.35
N ILE A 141 -4.37 -0.92 12.32
CA ILE A 141 -4.42 -1.64 11.04
C ILE A 141 -3.51 -2.86 11.01
N CYS A 142 -2.51 -2.94 11.90
CA CYS A 142 -1.67 -4.13 12.04
C CYS A 142 -1.02 -4.24 13.42
N HIS A 143 -0.41 -5.39 13.66
CA HIS A 143 0.52 -5.63 14.76
C HIS A 143 1.95 -5.60 14.19
N PRO A 144 2.68 -4.48 14.27
CA PRO A 144 3.98 -4.37 13.66
C PRO A 144 5.05 -5.11 14.44
N ILE A 145 5.97 -5.74 13.71
CA ILE A 145 7.19 -6.38 14.20
C ILE A 145 8.37 -5.70 13.50
N LEU A 146 9.25 -5.05 14.24
CA LEU A 146 10.41 -4.35 13.69
C LEU A 146 11.64 -5.25 13.69
N LEU A 147 12.29 -5.42 12.54
CA LEU A 147 13.59 -6.07 12.47
C LEU A 147 14.71 -5.05 12.56
N GLY A 148 15.65 -5.26 13.48
CA GLY A 148 16.82 -4.41 13.60
C GLY A 148 17.49 -4.49 14.96
N ASN A 149 18.55 -3.68 15.13
CA ASN A 149 19.20 -3.54 16.40
C ASN A 149 18.29 -2.73 17.35
N ASP A 150 17.92 -3.33 18.46
CA ASP A 150 17.03 -2.78 19.49
C ASP A 150 17.48 -1.42 20.02
N GLU A 151 18.73 -1.28 20.43
CA GLU A 151 19.28 -0.01 20.95
C GLU A 151 19.20 1.13 19.90
N ARG A 152 19.46 0.79 18.62
CA ARG A 152 19.37 1.77 17.53
C ARG A 152 17.94 2.18 17.23
N ILE A 153 16.99 1.23 17.27
CA ILE A 153 15.57 1.51 17.08
C ILE A 153 15.04 2.39 18.22
N GLU A 154 15.38 2.05 19.47
CA GLU A 154 14.99 2.82 20.64
C GLU A 154 15.58 4.24 20.64
N LYS A 155 16.85 4.37 20.26
CA LYS A 155 17.48 5.68 20.10
C LYS A 155 16.78 6.51 19.04
N LEU A 156 16.53 5.94 17.86
CA LEU A 156 15.83 6.60 16.76
C LEU A 156 14.41 7.00 17.16
N ALA A 157 13.68 6.13 17.87
CA ALA A 157 12.34 6.44 18.36
C ALA A 157 12.34 7.64 19.30
N LYS A 158 13.31 7.72 20.22
CA LYS A 158 13.50 8.89 21.11
C LYS A 158 13.81 10.17 20.33
N GLU A 159 14.68 10.09 19.32
CA GLU A 159 15.02 11.23 18.46
C GLU A 159 13.81 11.74 17.65
N LEU A 160 12.87 10.86 17.31
CA LEU A 160 11.67 11.16 16.54
C LEU A 160 10.42 11.38 17.40
N ASP A 161 10.54 11.32 18.73
CA ASP A 161 9.43 11.40 19.68
C ASP A 161 8.32 10.37 19.40
N LEU A 162 8.70 9.11 19.11
CA LEU A 162 7.82 8.02 18.80
C LEU A 162 7.69 7.05 19.98
N SER A 163 6.47 6.59 20.28
CA SER A 163 6.24 5.53 21.25
C SER A 163 6.37 4.15 20.59
N LEU A 164 7.18 3.28 21.20
CA LEU A 164 7.33 1.88 20.80
C LEU A 164 6.45 0.93 21.64
N GLU A 165 5.56 1.47 22.46
CA GLU A 165 4.71 0.67 23.33
C GLU A 165 3.93 -0.40 22.56
N GLY A 166 4.13 -1.68 22.92
CA GLY A 166 3.51 -2.84 22.31
C GLY A 166 3.90 -3.09 20.86
N ILE A 167 5.04 -2.61 20.40
CA ILE A 167 5.68 -2.99 19.15
C ILE A 167 6.79 -3.99 19.46
N GLU A 168 6.74 -5.16 18.83
CA GLU A 168 7.78 -6.17 18.98
C GLU A 168 9.02 -5.76 18.18
N ILE A 169 10.21 -5.87 18.81
CA ILE A 169 11.50 -5.64 18.16
C ILE A 169 12.29 -6.94 18.17
N ILE A 170 12.74 -7.37 17.00
CA ILE A 170 13.54 -8.57 16.83
C ILE A 170 14.90 -8.18 16.26
N ASN A 171 15.93 -8.35 17.08
CA ASN A 171 17.32 -8.26 16.63
C ASN A 171 17.78 -9.64 16.19
N LEU A 172 17.67 -9.92 14.90
CA LEU A 172 18.01 -11.22 14.31
C LEU A 172 19.47 -11.67 14.55
N ARG A 173 20.35 -10.78 15.03
CA ARG A 173 21.74 -11.09 15.37
C ARG A 173 21.95 -11.44 16.86
N HIS A 174 20.92 -11.23 17.67
CA HIS A 174 21.00 -11.53 19.09
C HIS A 174 21.00 -13.04 19.35
N ASP A 175 21.70 -13.48 20.41
CA ASP A 175 21.81 -14.90 20.75
C ASP A 175 20.44 -15.55 21.07
N ARG A 176 19.51 -14.79 21.64
CA ARG A 176 18.13 -15.27 21.87
C ARG A 176 17.41 -15.75 20.61
N GLU A 177 17.84 -15.31 19.43
CA GLU A 177 17.27 -15.73 18.14
C GLU A 177 18.04 -16.92 17.51
N ALA A 178 19.02 -17.49 18.19
CA ALA A 178 19.85 -18.56 17.64
C ALA A 178 19.03 -19.80 17.24
N GLU A 179 18.14 -20.26 18.13
CA GLU A 179 17.27 -21.41 17.86
C GLU A 179 16.31 -21.15 16.71
N ARG A 180 15.77 -19.91 16.62
CA ARG A 180 14.89 -19.50 15.53
C ARG A 180 15.65 -19.49 14.21
N ARG A 181 16.85 -18.93 14.16
CA ARG A 181 17.71 -18.94 12.97
C ARG A 181 18.02 -20.36 12.51
N GLU A 182 18.39 -21.25 13.42
CA GLU A 182 18.69 -22.65 13.10
C GLU A 182 17.47 -23.39 12.54
N ARG A 183 16.29 -23.20 13.15
CA ARG A 183 15.04 -23.78 12.67
C ARG A 183 14.71 -23.27 11.27
N TYR A 184 14.80 -21.96 11.01
CA TYR A 184 14.55 -21.37 9.69
C TYR A 184 15.54 -21.86 8.64
N ALA A 185 16.83 -21.94 9.00
CA ALA A 185 17.86 -22.44 8.10
C ALA A 185 17.61 -23.91 7.69
N ARG A 186 17.16 -24.74 8.62
CA ARG A 186 16.81 -26.14 8.35
C ARG A 186 15.63 -26.23 7.37
N ILE A 187 14.55 -25.49 7.63
CA ILE A 187 13.38 -25.43 6.75
C ILE A 187 13.77 -24.93 5.35
N LEU A 188 14.57 -23.87 5.25
CA LEU A 188 15.01 -23.33 3.98
C LEU A 188 15.91 -24.32 3.23
N SER A 189 16.85 -24.98 3.90
CA SER A 189 17.74 -25.96 3.28
C SER A 189 16.97 -27.17 2.75
N GLU A 190 15.99 -27.67 3.48
CA GLU A 190 15.11 -28.77 3.04
C GLU A 190 14.25 -28.35 1.83
N LYS A 191 13.61 -27.18 1.91
CA LYS A 191 12.78 -26.62 0.82
C LYS A 191 13.58 -26.44 -0.47
N ARG A 192 14.86 -26.10 -0.36
CA ARG A 192 15.76 -25.78 -1.49
C ARG A 192 16.81 -26.83 -1.76
N ALA A 193 16.72 -28.02 -1.16
CA ALA A 193 17.71 -29.07 -1.30
C ALA A 193 18.00 -29.47 -2.77
N ARG A 194 16.93 -29.58 -3.59
CA ARG A 194 17.06 -29.90 -5.03
C ARG A 194 17.64 -28.77 -5.88
N GLN A 195 17.77 -27.56 -5.33
CA GLN A 195 18.42 -26.41 -5.95
C GLN A 195 19.83 -26.16 -5.39
N GLY A 196 20.38 -27.14 -4.66
CA GLY A 196 21.74 -27.12 -4.16
C GLY A 196 21.94 -26.38 -2.83
N ALA A 197 20.88 -26.01 -2.14
CA ALA A 197 21.00 -25.37 -0.82
C ALA A 197 21.53 -26.36 0.22
N ASN A 198 22.50 -25.91 1.01
CA ASN A 198 23.00 -26.64 2.16
C ASN A 198 22.67 -25.90 3.47
N LEU A 199 22.81 -26.60 4.59
CA LEU A 199 22.45 -26.06 5.90
C LEU A 199 23.35 -24.88 6.30
N GLN A 200 24.65 -24.94 5.99
CA GLN A 200 25.59 -23.87 6.33
C GLN A 200 25.23 -22.56 5.64
N GLU A 201 25.04 -22.58 4.31
CA GLU A 201 24.61 -21.40 3.55
C GLU A 201 23.25 -20.90 4.00
N SER A 202 22.32 -21.80 4.36
CA SER A 202 21.01 -21.42 4.86
C SER A 202 21.11 -20.74 6.23
N ASN A 203 22.02 -21.17 7.11
CA ASN A 203 22.31 -20.50 8.38
C ASN A 203 22.86 -19.09 8.15
N ASP A 204 23.80 -18.91 7.22
CA ASP A 204 24.38 -17.60 6.90
C ASP A 204 23.31 -16.64 6.39
N LYS A 205 22.39 -17.12 5.56
CA LYS A 205 21.24 -16.34 5.05
C LYS A 205 20.32 -15.84 6.16
N MET A 206 20.19 -16.55 7.29
CA MET A 206 19.34 -16.11 8.40
C MET A 206 19.86 -14.86 9.13
N PHE A 207 21.07 -14.41 8.85
CA PHE A 207 21.58 -13.10 9.29
C PHE A 207 21.21 -11.95 8.35
N GLU A 208 20.51 -12.24 7.25
CA GLU A 208 19.97 -11.24 6.32
C GLU A 208 18.48 -10.99 6.63
N ARG A 209 18.11 -9.71 6.77
CA ARG A 209 16.74 -9.29 7.16
C ARG A 209 15.64 -9.86 6.28
N ASN A 210 15.88 -9.87 4.95
CA ASN A 210 14.86 -10.33 4.02
C ASN A 210 14.62 -11.84 4.14
N TYR A 211 15.68 -12.64 4.31
CA TYR A 211 15.51 -14.07 4.54
C TYR A 211 14.82 -14.34 5.88
N PHE A 212 15.30 -13.73 6.95
CA PHE A 212 14.73 -13.94 8.28
C PHE A 212 13.24 -13.52 8.33
N GLY A 213 12.92 -12.30 7.86
CA GLY A 213 11.54 -11.80 7.89
C GLY A 213 10.59 -12.56 6.97
N MET A 214 11.05 -12.98 5.79
CA MET A 214 10.23 -13.84 4.91
C MET A 214 10.04 -15.24 5.49
N MET A 215 11.04 -15.80 6.22
CA MET A 215 10.88 -17.05 6.95
C MET A 215 9.87 -16.94 8.08
N MET A 216 9.74 -15.78 8.75
CA MET A 216 8.65 -15.57 9.72
C MET A 216 7.27 -15.71 9.06
N VAL A 217 7.12 -15.21 7.83
CA VAL A 217 5.86 -15.37 7.07
C VAL A 217 5.67 -16.82 6.62
N GLU A 218 6.70 -17.45 6.07
CA GLU A 218 6.65 -18.84 5.61
C GLU A 218 6.29 -19.83 6.74
N THR A 219 6.75 -19.57 7.96
CA THR A 219 6.47 -20.42 9.14
C THR A 219 5.19 -20.02 9.88
N GLY A 220 4.47 -18.99 9.44
CA GLY A 220 3.25 -18.52 10.08
C GLY A 220 3.48 -17.74 11.39
N GLU A 221 4.69 -17.30 11.68
CA GLU A 221 4.98 -16.43 12.82
C GLU A 221 4.62 -14.98 12.55
N ALA A 222 4.53 -14.60 11.28
CA ALA A 222 3.97 -13.34 10.81
C ALA A 222 3.06 -13.59 9.60
N ASP A 223 2.23 -12.61 9.24
CA ASP A 223 1.25 -12.73 8.18
C ASP A 223 1.66 -11.95 6.93
N ALA A 224 2.52 -10.94 7.09
CA ALA A 224 3.04 -10.13 5.98
C ALA A 224 4.45 -9.59 6.29
N PHE A 225 5.15 -9.22 5.21
CA PHE A 225 6.50 -8.68 5.27
C PHE A 225 6.65 -7.46 4.38
N ILE A 226 7.19 -6.36 4.92
CA ILE A 226 7.43 -5.10 4.22
C ILE A 226 8.92 -4.78 4.22
N THR A 227 9.48 -4.50 3.06
CA THR A 227 10.89 -4.15 2.84
C THR A 227 11.05 -3.29 1.59
N GLY A 228 12.23 -2.71 1.37
CA GLY A 228 12.55 -2.05 0.09
C GLY A 228 13.31 -0.73 0.18
N LEU A 229 13.61 -0.23 1.37
CA LEU A 229 14.30 1.06 1.52
C LEU A 229 15.82 0.95 1.31
N TYR A 230 16.44 -0.16 1.75
CA TYR A 230 17.89 -0.36 1.64
C TYR A 230 18.31 -1.41 0.62
N THR A 231 17.38 -2.27 0.19
CA THR A 231 17.70 -3.41 -0.67
C THR A 231 17.21 -3.16 -2.09
N LYS A 232 18.04 -3.53 -3.08
CA LYS A 232 17.62 -3.49 -4.49
C LYS A 232 16.42 -4.42 -4.68
N TYR A 233 15.42 -3.95 -5.44
CA TYR A 233 14.20 -4.69 -5.74
C TYR A 233 14.46 -6.13 -6.23
N SER A 234 15.43 -6.31 -7.15
CA SER A 234 15.80 -7.63 -7.68
C SER A 234 16.24 -8.63 -6.60
N ASN A 235 16.96 -8.15 -5.58
CA ASN A 235 17.38 -9.00 -4.46
C ASN A 235 16.18 -9.40 -3.59
N THR A 236 15.26 -8.49 -3.34
CA THR A 236 14.02 -8.80 -2.58
C THR A 236 13.19 -9.86 -3.29
N ILE A 237 12.99 -9.72 -4.61
CA ILE A 237 12.26 -10.72 -5.41
C ILE A 237 12.98 -12.07 -5.43
N LYS A 238 14.31 -12.08 -5.51
CA LYS A 238 15.09 -13.32 -5.41
C LYS A 238 14.80 -14.04 -4.10
N VAL A 239 14.86 -13.32 -2.97
CA VAL A 239 14.59 -13.91 -1.65
C VAL A 239 13.14 -14.40 -1.55
N ALA A 240 12.16 -13.61 -2.02
CA ALA A 240 10.77 -14.01 -2.05
C ALA A 240 10.55 -15.31 -2.86
N LYS A 241 11.23 -15.45 -4.01
CA LYS A 241 11.20 -16.67 -4.81
C LYS A 241 11.84 -17.85 -4.10
N GLU A 242 12.92 -17.63 -3.37
CA GLU A 242 13.63 -18.69 -2.65
C GLU A 242 12.88 -19.16 -1.41
N VAL A 243 12.26 -18.26 -0.67
CA VAL A 243 11.60 -18.55 0.63
C VAL A 243 10.12 -18.89 0.43
N ILE A 244 9.35 -17.98 -0.14
CA ILE A 244 7.89 -18.13 -0.31
C ILE A 244 7.59 -19.02 -1.52
N GLY A 245 8.20 -18.69 -2.68
CA GLY A 245 7.98 -19.41 -3.93
C GLY A 245 6.82 -18.86 -4.76
N ILE A 246 6.33 -19.71 -5.68
CA ILE A 246 5.21 -19.41 -6.57
C ILE A 246 4.04 -20.32 -6.16
N GLN A 247 2.81 -19.83 -6.22
CA GLN A 247 1.62 -20.64 -5.98
C GLN A 247 1.57 -21.81 -6.98
N PRO A 248 1.16 -23.02 -6.56
CA PRO A 248 1.25 -24.22 -7.40
C PRO A 248 0.54 -24.14 -8.74
N GLU A 249 -0.52 -23.34 -8.83
CA GLU A 249 -1.32 -23.13 -10.04
C GLU A 249 -0.70 -22.19 -11.07
N TYR A 250 0.41 -21.50 -10.72
CA TYR A 250 1.12 -20.55 -11.60
C TYR A 250 2.56 -20.98 -11.83
N LYS A 251 3.13 -20.57 -12.95
CA LYS A 251 4.55 -20.76 -13.27
C LYS A 251 5.36 -19.48 -13.14
N HIS A 252 4.70 -18.33 -13.23
CA HIS A 252 5.33 -17.02 -13.30
C HIS A 252 4.84 -16.08 -12.21
N PHE A 253 5.71 -15.13 -11.81
CA PHE A 253 5.34 -14.01 -10.99
C PHE A 253 4.69 -12.92 -11.84
N GLY A 254 3.75 -12.19 -11.26
CA GLY A 254 3.26 -10.93 -11.78
C GLY A 254 3.40 -9.85 -10.72
N THR A 255 3.66 -8.62 -11.15
CA THR A 255 3.61 -7.44 -10.29
C THR A 255 2.53 -6.48 -10.73
N MET A 256 1.97 -5.76 -9.77
CA MET A 256 0.89 -4.83 -10.05
C MET A 256 1.11 -3.51 -9.30
N HIS A 257 0.92 -2.40 -10.01
CA HIS A 257 0.69 -1.11 -9.39
C HIS A 257 -0.80 -0.81 -9.33
N ILE A 258 -1.26 -0.32 -8.19
CA ILE A 258 -2.63 0.17 -8.01
C ILE A 258 -2.56 1.69 -8.00
N LEU A 259 -3.14 2.31 -9.04
CA LEU A 259 -3.13 3.75 -9.23
C LEU A 259 -4.47 4.34 -8.83
N ASN A 260 -4.49 5.10 -7.74
CA ASN A 260 -5.67 5.85 -7.31
C ASN A 260 -5.67 7.25 -7.92
N SER A 261 -6.71 7.59 -8.63
CA SER A 261 -6.90 8.90 -9.25
C SER A 261 -8.29 9.46 -8.97
N LYS A 262 -8.50 10.75 -9.27
CA LYS A 262 -9.83 11.36 -9.20
C LYS A 262 -10.86 10.71 -10.14
N LYS A 263 -10.40 9.99 -11.17
CA LYS A 263 -11.25 9.27 -12.14
C LYS A 263 -11.58 7.85 -11.71
N GLY A 264 -10.85 7.30 -10.74
CA GLY A 264 -11.03 5.93 -10.26
C GLY A 264 -9.72 5.23 -9.95
N THR A 265 -9.83 3.95 -9.62
CA THR A 265 -8.71 3.06 -9.35
C THR A 265 -8.36 2.27 -10.61
N TYR A 266 -7.09 2.26 -10.97
CA TYR A 266 -6.53 1.49 -12.08
C TYR A 266 -5.52 0.47 -11.56
N PHE A 267 -5.56 -0.73 -12.13
CA PHE A 267 -4.65 -1.84 -11.84
C PHE A 267 -3.76 -2.05 -13.06
N VAL A 268 -2.45 -1.95 -12.89
CA VAL A 268 -1.47 -1.98 -13.99
C VAL A 268 -0.46 -3.10 -13.75
N ALA A 269 -0.36 -4.07 -14.62
CA ALA A 269 0.48 -5.28 -14.54
C ALA A 269 1.02 -5.73 -15.91
N ASP A 270 2.19 -6.35 -16.05
CA ASP A 270 3.27 -6.49 -15.07
C ASP A 270 4.18 -5.27 -15.13
N THR A 271 4.52 -4.71 -13.99
CA THR A 271 5.21 -3.42 -13.96
C THR A 271 6.71 -3.50 -13.71
N LEU A 272 7.23 -4.64 -13.19
CA LEU A 272 8.61 -4.65 -12.67
C LEU A 272 9.41 -5.94 -12.89
N ILE A 273 8.80 -7.09 -13.18
CA ILE A 273 9.51 -8.38 -13.16
C ILE A 273 9.79 -8.93 -14.56
N ASN A 274 8.77 -9.04 -15.39
CA ASN A 274 8.88 -9.76 -16.66
C ASN A 274 9.27 -8.81 -17.79
N ARG A 275 10.58 -8.77 -18.13
CA ARG A 275 11.10 -7.88 -19.17
C ARG A 275 10.63 -8.29 -20.58
N HIS A 276 10.58 -9.58 -20.84
CA HIS A 276 10.23 -10.15 -22.14
C HIS A 276 9.26 -11.34 -21.92
N PRO A 277 8.00 -11.05 -21.52
CA PRO A 277 7.05 -12.12 -21.27
C PRO A 277 6.73 -12.88 -22.56
N ASP A 278 6.65 -14.19 -22.47
CA ASP A 278 6.02 -15.04 -23.48
C ASP A 278 4.51 -15.12 -23.27
N THR A 279 3.80 -15.85 -24.14
CA THR A 279 2.35 -15.98 -24.05
C THR A 279 1.91 -16.61 -22.73
N ASP A 280 2.59 -17.65 -22.23
CA ASP A 280 2.27 -18.31 -20.96
C ASP A 280 2.46 -17.34 -19.77
N THR A 281 3.51 -16.54 -19.79
CA THR A 281 3.75 -15.50 -18.79
C THR A 281 2.65 -14.44 -18.79
N LEU A 282 2.23 -13.97 -19.97
CA LEU A 282 1.12 -13.00 -20.10
C LEU A 282 -0.21 -13.58 -19.59
N ILE A 283 -0.47 -14.86 -19.84
CA ILE A 283 -1.65 -15.57 -19.30
C ILE A 283 -1.60 -15.60 -17.77
N ASP A 284 -0.46 -15.97 -17.17
CA ASP A 284 -0.30 -15.98 -15.71
C ASP A 284 -0.49 -14.59 -15.12
N ILE A 285 0.09 -13.54 -15.74
CA ILE A 285 -0.10 -12.14 -15.33
C ILE A 285 -1.58 -11.74 -15.38
N ALA A 286 -2.28 -12.09 -16.46
CA ALA A 286 -3.71 -11.78 -16.60
C ALA A 286 -4.57 -12.49 -15.53
N LYS A 287 -4.31 -13.79 -15.27
CA LYS A 287 -4.97 -14.56 -14.21
C LYS A 287 -4.73 -13.99 -12.83
N LEU A 288 -3.47 -13.67 -12.50
CA LEU A 288 -3.09 -13.04 -11.25
C LEU A 288 -3.72 -11.66 -11.08
N SER A 289 -3.77 -10.89 -12.18
CA SER A 289 -4.42 -9.57 -12.19
C SER A 289 -5.91 -9.68 -11.93
N LYS A 290 -6.61 -10.61 -12.58
CA LYS A 290 -8.03 -10.89 -12.30
C LYS A 290 -8.26 -11.18 -10.82
N LYS A 291 -7.51 -12.13 -10.25
CA LYS A 291 -7.61 -12.53 -8.84
C LYS A 291 -7.35 -11.34 -7.88
N THR A 292 -6.36 -10.51 -8.20
CA THR A 292 -6.01 -9.34 -7.40
C THR A 292 -7.09 -8.26 -7.45
N VAL A 293 -7.62 -7.94 -8.63
CA VAL A 293 -8.69 -6.95 -8.80
C VAL A 293 -9.95 -7.36 -8.05
N GLU A 294 -10.32 -8.66 -8.13
CA GLU A 294 -11.44 -9.22 -7.38
C GLU A 294 -11.23 -9.20 -5.87
N PHE A 295 -9.99 -9.46 -5.41
CA PHE A 295 -9.62 -9.34 -3.99
C PHE A 295 -9.87 -7.93 -3.43
N PHE A 296 -9.65 -6.90 -4.26
CA PHE A 296 -9.96 -5.52 -3.90
C PHE A 296 -11.43 -5.13 -4.13
N ASN A 297 -12.33 -6.10 -4.32
CA ASN A 297 -13.77 -5.91 -4.56
C ASN A 297 -14.08 -5.05 -5.80
N HIS A 298 -13.24 -5.13 -6.82
CA HIS A 298 -13.51 -4.56 -8.13
C HIS A 298 -13.84 -5.66 -9.15
N THR A 299 -14.71 -5.33 -10.11
CA THR A 299 -14.94 -6.19 -11.28
C THR A 299 -13.85 -5.92 -12.31
N PRO A 300 -13.02 -6.91 -12.68
CA PRO A 300 -11.97 -6.70 -13.67
C PRO A 300 -12.54 -6.42 -15.05
N THR A 301 -12.13 -5.31 -15.65
CA THR A 301 -12.33 -4.96 -17.06
C THR A 301 -10.95 -4.70 -17.64
N MET A 302 -10.44 -5.69 -18.40
CA MET A 302 -9.02 -5.83 -18.69
C MET A 302 -8.71 -5.49 -20.14
N ALA A 303 -7.73 -4.64 -20.37
CA ALA A 303 -7.12 -4.41 -21.67
C ALA A 303 -5.70 -4.98 -21.69
N MET A 304 -5.45 -5.89 -22.62
CA MET A 304 -4.11 -6.40 -22.92
C MET A 304 -3.43 -5.44 -23.90
N LEU A 305 -2.35 -4.80 -23.44
CA LEU A 305 -1.72 -3.71 -24.17
C LEU A 305 -0.64 -4.17 -25.13
N SER A 306 -0.53 -3.44 -26.22
CA SER A 306 0.57 -3.53 -27.19
C SER A 306 0.74 -2.18 -27.89
N TYR A 307 1.76 -2.07 -28.74
CA TYR A 307 1.88 -0.96 -29.69
C TYR A 307 0.95 -1.11 -30.92
N SER A 308 0.38 -2.28 -31.13
CA SER A 308 -0.54 -2.67 -32.19
C SER A 308 -2.00 -2.63 -31.69
N ASN A 309 -2.96 -2.73 -32.60
CA ASN A 309 -4.39 -2.82 -32.30
C ASN A 309 -5.04 -3.93 -33.12
N PHE A 310 -5.58 -4.95 -32.44
CA PHE A 310 -6.47 -5.98 -33.01
C PHE A 310 -5.97 -6.58 -34.32
N GLY A 311 -4.72 -7.06 -34.36
CA GLY A 311 -4.13 -7.72 -35.52
C GLY A 311 -3.57 -6.76 -36.57
N SER A 312 -3.37 -5.47 -36.27
CA SER A 312 -2.68 -4.55 -37.19
C SER A 312 -1.20 -4.90 -37.39
N ASP A 313 -0.63 -5.69 -36.45
CA ASP A 313 0.65 -6.39 -36.58
C ASP A 313 0.46 -7.80 -36.02
N THR A 314 0.82 -8.82 -36.78
CA THR A 314 0.58 -10.25 -36.47
C THR A 314 1.84 -10.99 -36.07
N GLU A 315 2.97 -10.29 -35.92
CA GLU A 315 4.26 -10.88 -35.55
C GLU A 315 4.76 -10.37 -34.19
N GLY A 316 5.70 -11.09 -33.61
CA GLY A 316 6.44 -10.67 -32.42
C GLY A 316 5.60 -10.46 -31.17
N SER A 317 5.69 -9.28 -30.58
CA SER A 317 5.01 -8.97 -29.31
C SER A 317 3.47 -8.93 -29.43
N PRO A 318 2.88 -8.30 -30.48
CA PRO A 318 1.42 -8.32 -30.66
C PRO A 318 0.82 -9.72 -30.76
N ALA A 319 1.46 -10.64 -31.49
CA ALA A 319 1.00 -12.01 -31.61
C ALA A 319 0.91 -12.72 -30.26
N LYS A 320 1.91 -12.56 -29.37
CA LYS A 320 1.88 -13.14 -28.03
C LYS A 320 0.73 -12.61 -27.18
N VAL A 321 0.46 -11.31 -27.27
CA VAL A 321 -0.64 -10.67 -26.55
C VAL A 321 -1.98 -11.17 -27.10
N HIS A 322 -2.13 -11.27 -28.40
CA HIS A 322 -3.32 -11.82 -29.06
C HIS A 322 -3.60 -13.24 -28.59
N ASP A 323 -2.60 -14.13 -28.63
CA ASP A 323 -2.74 -15.53 -28.18
C ASP A 323 -3.13 -15.62 -26.71
N ALA A 324 -2.58 -14.73 -25.86
CA ALA A 324 -2.95 -14.66 -24.45
C ALA A 324 -4.40 -14.20 -24.25
N VAL A 325 -4.86 -13.22 -25.03
CA VAL A 325 -6.27 -12.78 -25.02
C VAL A 325 -7.19 -13.90 -25.44
N ASP A 326 -6.88 -14.59 -26.52
CA ASP A 326 -7.65 -15.72 -27.03
C ASP A 326 -7.78 -16.84 -25.99
N TYR A 327 -6.69 -17.17 -25.33
CA TYR A 327 -6.70 -18.14 -24.23
C TYR A 327 -7.61 -17.67 -23.09
N MET A 328 -7.44 -16.44 -22.62
CA MET A 328 -8.21 -15.90 -21.50
C MET A 328 -9.71 -15.79 -21.81
N GLN A 329 -10.06 -15.46 -23.03
CA GLN A 329 -11.46 -15.40 -23.48
C GLN A 329 -12.14 -16.77 -23.58
N LYS A 330 -11.37 -17.82 -23.87
CA LYS A 330 -11.85 -19.21 -23.88
C LYS A 330 -12.00 -19.77 -22.46
N GLU A 331 -11.02 -19.52 -21.63
CA GLU A 331 -10.98 -20.03 -20.25
C GLU A 331 -11.97 -19.27 -19.32
N TYR A 332 -12.16 -17.98 -19.56
CA TYR A 332 -13.02 -17.08 -18.77
C TYR A 332 -14.00 -16.32 -19.69
N PRO A 333 -15.05 -16.98 -20.23
CA PRO A 333 -15.97 -16.37 -21.21
C PRO A 333 -16.71 -15.13 -20.69
N GLU A 334 -16.94 -15.06 -19.35
CA GLU A 334 -17.61 -13.96 -18.66
C GLU A 334 -16.68 -12.77 -18.38
N LEU A 335 -15.37 -12.96 -18.44
CA LEU A 335 -14.40 -11.90 -18.18
C LEU A 335 -14.43 -10.86 -19.29
N ALA A 336 -14.59 -9.61 -18.90
CA ALA A 336 -14.42 -8.49 -19.82
C ALA A 336 -12.92 -8.26 -20.09
N ILE A 337 -12.37 -9.00 -21.04
CA ILE A 337 -10.97 -8.90 -21.48
C ILE A 337 -10.91 -8.81 -23.00
N ASP A 338 -10.04 -7.92 -23.51
CA ASP A 338 -9.79 -7.78 -24.94
C ASP A 338 -8.43 -7.15 -25.24
N GLY A 339 -7.96 -7.23 -26.46
CA GLY A 339 -6.67 -6.74 -26.98
C GLY A 339 -6.20 -7.64 -28.14
N GLU A 340 -5.01 -7.43 -28.68
CA GLU A 340 -4.07 -6.36 -28.21
C GLU A 340 -4.58 -4.99 -28.64
N MET A 341 -4.31 -3.99 -27.79
CA MET A 341 -4.64 -2.61 -28.10
C MET A 341 -3.67 -1.60 -27.48
N GLN A 342 -3.57 -0.42 -28.06
CA GLN A 342 -2.82 0.69 -27.49
C GLN A 342 -3.57 1.29 -26.30
N VAL A 343 -2.83 1.88 -25.36
CA VAL A 343 -3.36 2.45 -24.11
C VAL A 343 -4.40 3.56 -24.32
N ASN A 344 -4.30 4.34 -25.39
CA ASN A 344 -5.27 5.39 -25.71
C ASN A 344 -6.65 4.80 -26.04
N PHE A 345 -6.73 3.66 -26.71
CA PHE A 345 -7.98 2.94 -26.95
C PHE A 345 -8.48 2.24 -25.68
N ALA A 346 -7.59 1.69 -24.87
CA ALA A 346 -7.95 1.08 -23.60
C ALA A 346 -8.67 2.08 -22.68
N LEU A 347 -8.14 3.29 -22.53
CA LEU A 347 -8.62 4.30 -21.57
C LEU A 347 -9.68 5.25 -22.14
N ASN A 348 -9.89 5.30 -23.45
CA ASN A 348 -10.91 6.13 -24.08
C ASN A 348 -12.02 5.26 -24.67
N THR A 349 -13.02 4.99 -23.85
CA THR A 349 -14.17 4.13 -24.20
C THR A 349 -14.85 4.59 -25.49
N LYS A 350 -15.11 5.89 -25.65
CA LYS A 350 -15.79 6.44 -26.85
C LYS A 350 -14.95 6.19 -28.11
N LEU A 351 -13.66 6.50 -28.08
CA LEU A 351 -12.76 6.32 -29.23
C LEU A 351 -12.62 4.85 -29.59
N ARG A 352 -12.50 3.97 -28.60
CA ARG A 352 -12.40 2.50 -28.80
C ARG A 352 -13.67 1.98 -29.46
N ASP A 353 -14.83 2.31 -28.88
CA ASP A 353 -16.12 1.77 -29.35
C ASP A 353 -16.49 2.27 -30.74
N GLU A 354 -16.05 3.47 -31.12
CA GLU A 354 -16.21 4.02 -32.47
C GLU A 354 -15.30 3.32 -33.48
N LYS A 355 -14.03 3.11 -33.14
CA LYS A 355 -13.04 2.51 -34.06
C LYS A 355 -13.09 0.99 -34.12
N TYR A 356 -13.40 0.35 -32.99
CA TYR A 356 -13.43 -1.12 -32.83
C TYR A 356 -14.75 -1.59 -32.22
N PRO A 357 -15.90 -1.41 -32.92
CA PRO A 357 -17.22 -1.73 -32.38
C PRO A 357 -17.47 -3.20 -32.05
N PHE A 358 -16.56 -4.08 -32.47
CA PHE A 358 -16.56 -5.53 -32.21
C PHE A 358 -15.94 -5.90 -30.86
N THR A 359 -15.25 -4.96 -30.18
CA THR A 359 -14.54 -5.24 -28.92
C THR A 359 -15.49 -5.77 -27.84
N ARG A 360 -15.02 -6.75 -27.06
CA ARG A 360 -15.73 -7.25 -25.88
C ARG A 360 -15.79 -6.22 -24.73
N LEU A 361 -15.02 -5.13 -24.84
CA LEU A 361 -15.02 -4.02 -23.87
C LEU A 361 -16.00 -2.90 -24.25
N LYS A 362 -16.84 -3.09 -25.27
CA LYS A 362 -17.80 -2.07 -25.73
C LYS A 362 -18.69 -1.57 -24.59
N GLY A 363 -18.73 -0.26 -24.40
CA GLY A 363 -19.50 0.41 -23.34
C GLY A 363 -18.95 0.23 -21.93
N LYS A 364 -17.78 -0.41 -21.75
CA LYS A 364 -17.18 -0.66 -20.44
C LYS A 364 -15.95 0.21 -20.22
N GLU A 365 -15.80 0.76 -19.04
CA GLU A 365 -14.59 1.45 -18.63
C GLU A 365 -13.53 0.44 -18.18
N VAL A 366 -12.35 0.51 -18.77
CA VAL A 366 -11.22 -0.34 -18.42
C VAL A 366 -10.63 0.14 -17.10
N ASN A 367 -10.44 -0.79 -16.18
CA ASN A 367 -9.77 -0.55 -14.90
C ASN A 367 -8.48 -1.36 -14.73
N THR A 368 -8.21 -2.30 -15.61
CA THR A 368 -7.04 -3.19 -15.53
C THR A 368 -6.28 -3.18 -16.85
N LEU A 369 -5.00 -2.82 -16.77
CA LEU A 369 -4.08 -2.74 -17.89
C LEU A 369 -2.99 -3.80 -17.72
N VAL A 370 -2.81 -4.67 -18.72
CA VAL A 370 -1.78 -5.72 -18.71
C VAL A 370 -0.88 -5.54 -19.93
N PHE A 371 0.45 -5.57 -19.73
CA PHE A 371 1.44 -5.38 -20.80
C PHE A 371 2.76 -6.11 -20.54
#